data_804c6ae9dd98160bf27bb859afd15b69
#
_entry.id   804c6ae9dd98160bf27bb859afd15b69
#
_cell.length_a   1.000
_cell.length_b   1.000
_cell.length_c   1.000
_cell.angle_alpha   90.00
_cell.angle_beta   90.00
_cell.angle_gamma   90.00
#
_symmetry.space_group_name_H-M   'P 1'
#
loop_
_entity.id
_entity.type
_entity.pdbx_description
1 polymer ?
#
loop_
_entity_poly.entity_id
_entity_poly.type
_entity_poly.pdbx_seq_one_letter_code
_entity_poly.pdbx_strand_id
1 'polypeptide(L)'
;MKWFTKSSASIQPSNIDAQSRIRFDRSGYSDEEMLELYQAILLPRMIEEKMLILLRQGKVSKWFSGIGQEAIAVGCAKALRAEEFIFPLHRNLGVFTARGMELPRLFAQLQGKSSGYSQGRERSFHFGSKEHAIVGMIS
;
A
#
# COMPACT_ATOMS: atom_id res chain seq x y z
N MET A 1 18.58 17.89 -0.48
CA MET A 1 18.59 16.99 0.66
C MET A 1 19.12 15.65 0.16
N LYS A 2 20.43 15.37 0.40
CA LYS A 2 21.15 14.22 -0.18
C LYS A 2 21.01 13.01 0.74
N TRP A 3 20.19 12.05 0.33
CA TRP A 3 20.08 10.76 1.01
C TRP A 3 20.11 9.64 -0.04
N PHE A 4 21.20 9.40 -0.66
CA PHE A 4 21.60 8.14 -1.30
C PHE A 4 22.93 8.36 -1.96
N THR A 5 24.01 8.19 -1.21
CA THR A 5 25.33 7.91 -1.80
C THR A 5 25.29 6.48 -2.31
N LYS A 6 25.48 6.31 -3.62
CA LYS A 6 25.69 5.01 -4.24
C LYS A 6 26.92 4.35 -3.62
N SER A 7 26.71 3.40 -2.73
CA SER A 7 27.69 2.37 -2.45
C SER A 7 27.44 1.26 -3.45
N SER A 8 28.34 1.10 -4.41
CA SER A 8 28.40 -0.04 -5.33
C SER A 8 28.96 -1.28 -4.62
N ALA A 9 28.40 -1.64 -3.48
CA ALA A 9 28.63 -2.94 -2.91
C ALA A 9 27.71 -3.89 -3.67
N SER A 10 28.29 -4.74 -4.54
CA SER A 10 27.61 -5.92 -5.06
C SER A 10 27.08 -6.73 -3.89
N ILE A 11 25.78 -6.67 -3.66
CA ILE A 11 25.10 -7.55 -2.71
C ILE A 11 25.22 -8.94 -3.33
N GLN A 12 26.26 -9.66 -2.89
CA GLN A 12 26.33 -11.10 -3.14
C GLN A 12 25.10 -11.72 -2.47
N PRO A 13 24.34 -12.58 -3.13
CA PRO A 13 23.27 -13.35 -2.50
C PRO A 13 23.89 -14.42 -1.59
N SER A 14 24.61 -13.97 -0.54
CA SER A 14 25.27 -14.84 0.42
C SER A 14 24.32 -15.14 1.56
N ASN A 15 24.02 -16.42 1.70
CA ASN A 15 23.46 -17.03 2.89
C ASN A 15 22.04 -16.63 3.27
N ILE A 16 21.09 -16.80 2.37
CA ILE A 16 19.74 -17.16 2.80
C ILE A 16 19.88 -18.56 3.38
N ASP A 17 19.64 -18.67 4.67
CA ASP A 17 19.69 -19.85 5.50
C ASP A 17 19.32 -21.11 4.69
N ALA A 18 20.20 -22.07 4.61
CA ALA A 18 20.00 -23.35 3.89
C ALA A 18 18.79 -24.15 4.45
N GLN A 19 18.18 -23.71 5.53
CA GLN A 19 16.96 -24.24 6.13
C GLN A 19 15.67 -23.60 5.59
N SER A 20 15.74 -22.48 4.84
CA SER A 20 14.57 -21.88 4.22
C SER A 20 14.09 -22.78 3.06
N ARG A 21 12.88 -23.34 3.19
CA ARG A 21 12.20 -24.08 2.11
C ARG A 21 11.67 -23.16 1.01
N ILE A 22 11.81 -21.86 1.16
CA ILE A 22 11.31 -20.84 0.22
C ILE A 22 12.41 -20.59 -0.81
N ARG A 23 12.10 -20.85 -2.07
CA ARG A 23 12.93 -20.48 -3.21
C ARG A 23 12.35 -19.24 -3.86
N PHE A 24 13.19 -18.23 -4.08
CA PHE A 24 12.82 -17.01 -4.78
C PHE A 24 13.30 -17.10 -6.23
N ASP A 25 12.36 -17.12 -7.17
CA ASP A 25 12.65 -17.02 -8.60
C ASP A 25 12.45 -15.58 -9.05
N ARG A 26 13.52 -14.95 -9.51
CA ARG A 26 13.56 -13.56 -10.00
C ARG A 26 13.73 -13.49 -11.52
N SER A 27 13.80 -14.61 -12.21
CA SER A 27 14.15 -14.67 -13.63
C SER A 27 13.17 -13.94 -14.56
N GLY A 28 11.95 -13.67 -14.09
CA GLY A 28 10.92 -12.96 -14.85
C GLY A 28 10.87 -11.45 -14.63
N TYR A 29 11.78 -10.86 -13.81
CA TYR A 29 11.72 -9.46 -13.41
C TYR A 29 13.08 -8.77 -13.53
N SER A 30 13.10 -7.55 -14.03
CA SER A 30 14.28 -6.67 -13.97
C SER A 30 14.49 -6.13 -12.54
N ASP A 31 15.69 -5.59 -12.29
CA ASP A 31 15.97 -4.95 -10.98
C ASP A 31 15.12 -3.70 -10.76
N GLU A 32 14.81 -2.97 -11.83
CA GLU A 32 13.91 -1.80 -11.80
C GLU A 32 12.48 -2.20 -11.40
N GLU A 33 11.93 -3.24 -12.02
CA GLU A 33 10.60 -3.77 -11.69
C GLU A 33 10.52 -4.27 -10.24
N MET A 34 11.56 -4.95 -9.78
CA MET A 34 11.66 -5.39 -8.39
C MET A 34 11.71 -4.22 -7.41
N LEU A 35 12.41 -3.14 -7.77
CA LEU A 35 12.48 -1.92 -6.95
C LEU A 35 11.11 -1.22 -6.90
N GLU A 36 10.41 -1.13 -8.03
CA GLU A 36 9.05 -0.57 -8.08
C GLU A 36 8.07 -1.37 -7.23
N LEU A 37 8.11 -2.71 -7.30
CA LEU A 37 7.28 -3.58 -6.45
C LEU A 37 7.60 -3.39 -4.97
N TYR A 38 8.88 -3.31 -4.63
CA TYR A 38 9.29 -3.05 -3.25
C TYR A 38 8.77 -1.70 -2.74
N GLN A 39 8.91 -0.63 -3.53
CA GLN A 39 8.40 0.70 -3.18
C GLN A 39 6.87 0.69 -3.02
N ALA A 40 6.17 -0.01 -3.90
CA ALA A 40 4.72 -0.14 -3.85
C ALA A 40 4.24 -0.88 -2.58
N ILE A 41 5.01 -1.85 -2.08
CA ILE A 41 4.73 -2.57 -0.83
C ILE A 41 5.14 -1.73 0.40
N LEU A 42 6.25 -0.99 0.30
CA LEU A 42 6.75 -0.16 1.40
C LEU A 42 5.82 1.01 1.72
N LEU A 43 5.24 1.65 0.71
CA LEU A 43 4.36 2.81 0.88
C LEU A 43 3.18 2.54 1.82
N PRO A 44 2.32 1.52 1.60
CA PRO A 44 1.24 1.21 2.54
C PRO A 44 1.77 0.85 3.94
N ARG A 45 2.92 0.18 4.08
CA ARG A 45 3.52 -0.09 5.38
C ARG A 45 3.82 1.21 6.14
N MET A 46 4.45 2.18 5.49
CA MET A 46 4.77 3.47 6.11
C MET A 46 3.49 4.24 6.52
N ILE A 47 2.44 4.15 5.72
CA ILE A 47 1.13 4.76 6.06
C ILE A 47 0.52 4.05 7.27
N GLU A 48 0.52 2.72 7.30
CA GLU A 48 0.00 1.93 8.43
C GLU A 48 0.68 2.31 9.75
N GLU A 49 2.00 2.37 9.76
CA GLU A 49 2.77 2.79 10.94
C GLU A 49 2.41 4.21 11.38
N LYS A 50 2.27 5.13 10.42
CA LYS A 50 1.83 6.49 10.69
C LYS A 50 0.43 6.54 11.26
N MET A 51 -0.50 5.75 10.74
CA MET A 51 -1.88 5.68 11.22
C MET A 51 -1.97 5.16 12.66
N LEU A 52 -1.15 4.20 13.03
CA LEU A 52 -1.07 3.73 14.42
C LEU A 52 -0.58 4.83 15.38
N ILE A 53 0.36 5.67 14.94
CA ILE A 53 0.81 6.83 15.72
C ILE A 53 -0.35 7.84 15.87
N LEU A 54 -1.06 8.16 14.78
CA LEU A 54 -2.18 9.10 14.80
C LEU A 54 -3.34 8.59 15.65
N LEU A 55 -3.59 7.28 15.66
CA LEU A 55 -4.58 6.64 16.53
C LEU A 55 -4.22 6.83 18.02
N ARG A 56 -2.95 6.57 18.40
CA ARG A 56 -2.47 6.77 19.77
C ARG A 56 -2.54 8.24 20.21
N GLN A 57 -2.42 9.17 19.27
CA GLN A 57 -2.55 10.61 19.51
C GLN A 57 -4.02 11.10 19.53
N GLY A 58 -5.00 10.23 19.34
CA GLY A 58 -6.41 10.60 19.27
C GLY A 58 -6.81 11.38 18.01
N LYS A 59 -5.91 11.50 17.02
CA LYS A 59 -6.18 12.21 15.75
C LYS A 59 -7.00 11.38 14.76
N VAL A 60 -7.07 10.08 14.97
CA VAL A 60 -7.93 9.13 14.27
C VAL A 60 -8.68 8.33 15.31
N SER A 61 -9.99 8.22 15.16
CA SER A 61 -10.85 7.57 16.17
C SER A 61 -10.82 6.04 16.09
N LYS A 62 -10.48 5.48 14.91
CA LYS A 62 -10.49 4.03 14.67
C LYS A 62 -9.56 3.70 13.51
N TRP A 63 -8.80 2.63 13.65
CA TRP A 63 -7.94 2.11 12.61
C TRP A 63 -7.92 0.58 12.62
N PHE A 64 -8.11 -0.04 11.47
CA PHE A 64 -7.98 -1.47 11.28
C PHE A 64 -6.74 -1.73 10.45
N SER A 65 -5.65 -2.07 11.11
CA SER A 65 -4.37 -2.28 10.45
C SER A 65 -4.38 -3.50 9.53
N GLY A 66 -3.79 -3.32 8.36
CA GLY A 66 -3.50 -4.35 7.37
C GLY A 66 -2.03 -4.73 7.31
N ILE A 67 -1.24 -4.40 8.34
CA ILE A 67 0.19 -4.76 8.39
C ILE A 67 0.38 -6.27 8.19
N GLY A 68 1.25 -6.62 7.25
CA GLY A 68 1.52 -8.00 6.82
C GLY A 68 0.72 -8.44 5.58
N GLN A 69 -0.25 -7.63 5.12
CA GLN A 69 -1.07 -7.93 3.93
C GLN A 69 -0.67 -7.09 2.70
N GLU A 70 0.37 -6.27 2.80
CA GLU A 70 0.77 -5.31 1.78
C GLU A 70 1.09 -5.98 0.45
N ALA A 71 1.85 -7.08 0.47
CA ALA A 71 2.25 -7.80 -0.74
C ALA A 71 1.05 -8.38 -1.49
N ILE A 72 0.05 -8.91 -0.77
CA ILE A 72 -1.18 -9.44 -1.38
C ILE A 72 -1.98 -8.29 -1.99
N ALA A 73 -2.20 -7.22 -1.25
CA ALA A 73 -3.00 -6.08 -1.70
C ALA A 73 -2.38 -5.39 -2.92
N VAL A 74 -1.07 -5.14 -2.89
CA VAL A 74 -0.33 -4.51 -3.98
C VAL A 74 -0.23 -5.45 -5.19
N GLY A 75 0.11 -6.72 -4.97
CA GLY A 75 0.24 -7.72 -6.02
C GLY A 75 -1.06 -7.91 -6.80
N CYS A 76 -2.19 -8.08 -6.11
CA CYS A 76 -3.50 -8.16 -6.75
C CYS A 76 -3.83 -6.90 -7.55
N ALA A 77 -3.60 -5.71 -6.97
CA ALA A 77 -3.92 -4.45 -7.64
C ALA A 77 -3.05 -4.19 -8.87
N LYS A 78 -1.77 -4.56 -8.83
CA LYS A 78 -0.83 -4.42 -9.97
C LYS A 78 -1.02 -5.49 -11.06
N ALA A 79 -1.56 -6.65 -10.72
CA ALA A 79 -1.87 -7.70 -11.70
C ALA A 79 -3.10 -7.37 -12.57
N LEU A 80 -3.93 -6.43 -12.13
CA LEU A 80 -5.11 -5.99 -12.87
C LEU A 80 -4.77 -4.79 -13.78
N ARG A 81 -5.44 -4.70 -14.93
CA ARG A 81 -5.39 -3.53 -15.79
C ARG A 81 -6.03 -2.32 -15.10
N ALA A 82 -5.70 -1.11 -15.55
CA ALA A 82 -6.18 0.13 -14.93
C ALA A 82 -7.71 0.26 -14.92
N GLU A 83 -8.38 -0.25 -15.95
CA GLU A 83 -9.84 -0.21 -16.12
C GLU A 83 -10.59 -1.33 -15.38
N GLU A 84 -9.88 -2.35 -14.90
CA GLU A 84 -10.52 -3.46 -14.18
C GLU A 84 -10.84 -3.06 -12.74
N PHE A 85 -12.09 -3.26 -12.36
CA PHE A 85 -12.57 -2.90 -11.03
C PHE A 85 -12.10 -3.88 -9.96
N ILE A 86 -11.70 -3.34 -8.83
CA ILE A 86 -11.32 -4.11 -7.64
C ILE A 86 -12.23 -3.73 -6.47
N PHE A 87 -12.61 -4.74 -5.66
CA PHE A 87 -13.43 -4.62 -4.47
C PHE A 87 -12.57 -4.90 -3.24
N PRO A 88 -11.91 -3.90 -2.67
CA PRO A 88 -11.07 -4.11 -1.50
C PRO A 88 -11.89 -4.24 -0.22
N LEU A 89 -11.31 -4.88 0.78
CA LEU A 89 -11.80 -4.87 2.15
C LEU A 89 -11.10 -3.76 2.97
N HIS A 90 -11.59 -3.54 4.19
CA HIS A 90 -11.14 -2.45 5.08
C HIS A 90 -9.67 -2.54 5.55
N ARG A 91 -8.94 -3.61 5.27
CA ARG A 91 -7.52 -3.78 5.59
C ARG A 91 -6.61 -3.76 4.37
N ASN A 92 -7.15 -3.47 3.20
CA ASN A 92 -6.39 -3.55 1.95
C ASN A 92 -5.86 -2.17 1.49
N LEU A 93 -5.22 -1.42 2.40
CA LEU A 93 -4.62 -0.11 2.09
C LEU A 93 -3.74 -0.15 0.84
N GLY A 94 -2.98 -1.23 0.64
CA GLY A 94 -2.12 -1.41 -0.53
C GLY A 94 -2.85 -1.36 -1.87
N VAL A 95 -4.14 -1.70 -1.93
CA VAL A 95 -4.95 -1.54 -3.16
C VAL A 95 -5.10 -0.06 -3.52
N PHE A 96 -5.43 0.78 -2.55
CA PHE A 96 -5.65 2.21 -2.76
C PHE A 96 -4.35 2.92 -3.20
N THR A 97 -3.22 2.59 -2.56
CA THR A 97 -1.93 3.16 -2.93
C THR A 97 -1.41 2.65 -4.27
N ALA A 98 -1.58 1.35 -4.58
CA ALA A 98 -1.15 0.76 -5.85
C ALA A 98 -2.00 1.25 -7.04
N ARG A 99 -3.25 1.68 -6.80
CA ARG A 99 -4.12 2.32 -7.79
C ARG A 99 -3.87 3.83 -7.94
N GLY A 100 -2.83 4.36 -7.30
CA GLY A 100 -2.37 5.73 -7.50
C GLY A 100 -3.22 6.80 -6.81
N MET A 101 -3.95 6.45 -5.74
CA MET A 101 -4.73 7.45 -5.01
C MET A 101 -3.84 8.52 -4.37
N GLU A 102 -4.24 9.78 -4.48
CA GLU A 102 -3.52 10.92 -3.92
C GLU A 102 -3.44 10.83 -2.40
N LEU A 103 -2.22 10.79 -1.84
CA LEU A 103 -2.00 10.61 -0.40
C LEU A 103 -2.65 11.68 0.47
N PRO A 104 -2.57 12.99 0.17
CA PRO A 104 -3.23 14.00 0.98
C PRO A 104 -4.74 13.79 1.09
N ARG A 105 -5.37 13.44 -0.04
CA ARG A 105 -6.81 13.18 -0.10
C ARG A 105 -7.17 11.86 0.57
N LEU A 106 -6.32 10.85 0.46
CA LEU A 106 -6.47 9.58 1.17
C LEU A 106 -6.39 9.78 2.69
N PHE A 107 -5.40 10.51 3.18
CA PHE A 107 -5.31 10.84 4.61
C PHE A 107 -6.50 11.68 5.11
N ALA A 108 -7.01 12.60 4.29
CA ALA A 108 -8.22 13.34 4.60
C ALA A 108 -9.45 12.41 4.72
N GLN A 109 -9.56 11.44 3.81
CA GLN A 109 -10.59 10.39 3.84
C GLN A 109 -10.52 9.57 5.13
N LEU A 110 -9.33 9.09 5.49
CA LEU A 110 -9.11 8.28 6.69
C LEU A 110 -9.41 9.04 8.00
N GLN A 111 -9.36 10.37 7.95
CA GLN A 111 -9.72 11.25 9.06
C GLN A 111 -11.17 11.75 9.02
N GLY A 112 -11.96 11.37 8.02
CA GLY A 112 -13.36 11.80 7.86
C GLY A 112 -13.51 13.28 7.49
N LYS A 113 -12.53 13.88 6.81
CA LYS A 113 -12.56 15.29 6.41
C LYS A 113 -13.30 15.47 5.07
N SER A 114 -13.88 16.67 4.89
CA SER A 114 -14.59 17.05 3.66
C SER A 114 -13.71 17.04 2.41
N SER A 115 -12.40 17.21 2.55
CA SER A 115 -11.42 17.10 1.46
C SER A 115 -11.07 15.67 1.06
N GLY A 116 -11.63 14.65 1.73
CA GLY A 116 -11.47 13.24 1.36
C GLY A 116 -12.31 12.83 0.15
N TYR A 117 -12.13 11.61 -0.30
CA TYR A 117 -12.81 11.06 -1.49
C TYR A 117 -14.33 11.00 -1.35
N SER A 118 -14.86 10.71 -0.15
CA SER A 118 -16.29 10.70 0.17
C SER A 118 -16.82 12.01 0.75
N GLN A 119 -16.00 13.06 0.76
CA GLN A 119 -16.37 14.36 1.34
C GLN A 119 -16.82 14.29 2.82
N GLY A 120 -16.22 13.37 3.58
CA GLY A 120 -16.53 13.15 4.99
C GLY A 120 -17.80 12.32 5.25
N ARG A 121 -18.47 11.81 4.22
CA ARG A 121 -19.70 11.00 4.36
C ARG A 121 -19.42 9.58 4.82
N GLU A 122 -18.29 9.02 4.36
CA GLU A 122 -17.85 7.67 4.68
C GLU A 122 -16.53 7.71 5.43
N ARG A 123 -16.29 6.70 6.26
CA ARG A 123 -15.07 6.60 7.07
C ARG A 123 -14.14 5.52 6.51
N SER A 124 -12.87 5.66 6.80
CA SER A 124 -11.84 4.67 6.48
C SER A 124 -11.93 4.21 5.01
N PHE A 125 -12.12 2.93 4.77
CA PHE A 125 -12.10 2.31 3.45
C PHE A 125 -13.50 2.05 2.86
N HIS A 126 -14.57 2.58 3.46
CA HIS A 126 -15.95 2.47 2.96
C HIS A 126 -16.24 3.48 1.85
N PHE A 127 -15.34 3.61 0.90
CA PHE A 127 -15.49 4.51 -0.23
C PHE A 127 -14.91 3.89 -1.49
N GLY A 128 -15.43 4.29 -2.63
CA GLY A 128 -14.93 3.90 -3.95
C GLY A 128 -14.38 5.10 -4.71
N SER A 129 -13.73 4.82 -5.81
CA SER A 129 -13.28 5.81 -6.78
C SER A 129 -13.35 5.21 -8.18
N LYS A 130 -14.25 5.74 -8.99
CA LYS A 130 -14.40 5.32 -10.39
C LYS A 130 -13.12 5.61 -11.20
N GLU A 131 -12.47 6.73 -10.91
CA GLU A 131 -11.21 7.15 -11.54
C GLU A 131 -10.09 6.11 -11.33
N HIS A 132 -10.06 5.46 -10.15
CA HIS A 132 -9.06 4.46 -9.79
C HIS A 132 -9.58 3.02 -9.93
N ALA A 133 -10.75 2.83 -10.54
CA ALA A 133 -11.43 1.54 -10.69
C ALA A 133 -11.57 0.77 -9.35
N ILE A 134 -11.86 1.49 -8.27
CA ILE A 134 -12.09 0.93 -6.94
C ILE A 134 -13.57 1.04 -6.61
N VAL A 135 -14.20 -0.08 -6.25
CA VAL A 135 -15.58 -0.10 -5.75
C VAL A 135 -15.55 -0.08 -4.23
N GLY A 136 -16.33 0.80 -3.63
CA GLY A 136 -16.43 0.90 -2.18
C GLY A 136 -17.02 -0.35 -1.55
N MET A 137 -16.53 -0.70 -0.37
CA MET A 137 -17.10 -1.78 0.42
C MET A 137 -18.50 -1.37 0.89
N ILE A 138 -19.47 -2.25 0.66
CA ILE A 138 -20.82 -2.13 1.20
C ILE A 138 -20.83 -2.85 2.55
N SER A 139 -21.11 -2.14 3.62
CA SER A 139 -21.27 -2.68 4.97
C SER A 139 -22.73 -2.99 5.26
#